data_43853497d6a4525bb1e87c160f6b6f91
#
_entry.id   43853497d6a4525bb1e87c160f6b6f91
#
_cell.length_a   1.000
_cell.length_b   1.000
_cell.length_c   1.000
_cell.angle_alpha   90.00
_cell.angle_beta   90.00
_cell.angle_gamma   90.00
#
_symmetry.space_group_name_H-M   'P 1'
#
loop_
_entity.id
_entity.type
_entity.pdbx_description
1 polymer ?
#
loop_
_entity_poly.entity_id
_entity_poly.type
_entity_poly.pdbx_seq_one_letter_code
_entity_poly.pdbx_strand_id
1 'polypeptide(L)'
;SLAADTIPGVGPTGDIKQVQTGFEFTEGPASDSQGNLYFTDIPKNRIHKLDSAGALSVFVEPSGHCNGLMIVGDRLLACEMDGRLKEFSLKDAKETVLSDKHGDKRFNAPNDLVIDQTGGIYFTDPRFRAPDPWPQGKEAVYYRAADGKVTRLIEDRKAPNGVILSTDEKTLYVVPSMEKEMWAYPVEAPGKLGAPKLLCELKQAPGGTNGGGDGLTIDTAGNLYITSALGIQVVSADGKILGVIAFPEQPANVTFGGADRKTLYVTARKSLYSVSMEATGHAFPGLKAAE
;
A
#
# COMPACT_ATOMS: atom_id res chain seq x y z
N SER A 1 -0.01 17.75 18.65
CA SER A 1 0.57 17.88 17.29
C SER A 1 2.07 17.78 17.39
N LEU A 2 2.70 17.02 16.52
CA LEU A 2 4.14 16.94 16.37
C LEU A 2 4.52 17.76 15.13
N ALA A 3 5.37 18.78 15.30
CA ALA A 3 6.01 19.43 14.18
C ALA A 3 6.97 18.43 13.52
N ALA A 4 6.83 18.21 12.23
CA ALA A 4 7.74 17.37 11.46
C ALA A 4 8.73 18.23 10.67
N ASP A 5 9.95 17.74 10.51
CA ASP A 5 10.93 18.39 9.64
C ASP A 5 10.40 18.43 8.21
N THR A 6 10.43 19.61 7.59
CA THR A 6 9.95 19.81 6.21
C THR A 6 11.01 19.40 5.21
N ILE A 7 10.63 18.56 4.25
CA ILE A 7 11.44 18.19 3.10
C ILE A 7 11.08 19.16 1.96
N PRO A 8 12.03 19.93 1.39
CA PRO A 8 11.75 20.89 0.30
C PRO A 8 11.01 20.23 -0.89
N GLY A 9 9.92 20.85 -1.35
CA GLY A 9 9.09 20.36 -2.48
C GLY A 9 8.18 19.17 -2.12
N VAL A 10 8.25 18.68 -0.91
CA VAL A 10 7.52 17.48 -0.43
C VAL A 10 6.57 17.85 0.72
N GLY A 11 7.06 18.52 1.73
CA GLY A 11 6.34 18.80 2.97
C GLY A 11 6.94 18.03 4.14
N PRO A 12 6.22 17.95 5.28
CA PRO A 12 4.86 18.46 5.56
C PRO A 12 4.74 20.00 5.54
N THR A 13 3.50 20.46 5.27
CA THR A 13 3.14 21.90 5.35
C THR A 13 2.36 22.23 6.62
N GLY A 14 2.10 21.28 7.48
CA GLY A 14 1.38 21.42 8.72
C GLY A 14 1.73 20.32 9.71
N ASP A 15 1.10 20.38 10.89
CA ASP A 15 1.30 19.40 11.95
C ASP A 15 0.67 18.06 11.65
N ILE A 16 1.29 16.99 12.16
CA ILE A 16 0.71 15.64 12.16
C ILE A 16 -0.49 15.61 13.12
N LYS A 17 -1.62 15.16 12.63
CA LYS A 17 -2.88 15.02 13.37
C LYS A 17 -3.22 13.56 13.56
N GLN A 18 -3.56 13.17 14.79
CA GLN A 18 -4.22 11.89 15.04
C GLN A 18 -5.70 12.05 14.69
N VAL A 19 -6.14 11.41 13.62
CA VAL A 19 -7.52 11.51 13.12
C VAL A 19 -8.45 10.60 13.91
N GLN A 20 -8.01 9.36 14.14
CA GLN A 20 -8.74 8.34 14.90
C GLN A 20 -7.75 7.44 15.63
N THR A 21 -8.21 6.82 16.72
CA THR A 21 -7.45 5.83 17.50
C THR A 21 -8.39 4.79 18.11
N GLY A 22 -7.82 3.74 18.74
CA GLY A 22 -8.58 2.69 19.39
C GLY A 22 -8.75 1.43 18.54
N PHE A 23 -8.00 1.33 17.45
CA PHE A 23 -7.90 0.13 16.61
C PHE A 23 -6.93 -0.90 17.21
N GLU A 24 -6.86 -2.08 16.62
CA GLU A 24 -5.85 -3.08 16.99
C GLU A 24 -4.60 -3.01 16.12
N PHE A 25 -4.76 -3.04 14.78
CA PHE A 25 -3.68 -2.86 13.83
C PHE A 25 -4.23 -2.31 12.51
N THR A 26 -4.01 -1.03 12.29
CA THR A 26 -4.48 -0.32 11.10
C THR A 26 -3.55 -0.52 9.92
N GLU A 27 -4.14 -0.74 8.74
CA GLU A 27 -3.45 -1.00 7.48
C GLU A 27 -4.24 -0.48 6.29
N GLY A 28 -3.76 -0.75 5.09
CA GLY A 28 -4.39 -0.65 3.80
C GLY A 28 -5.18 0.62 3.51
N PRO A 29 -4.62 1.83 3.69
CA PRO A 29 -5.38 3.06 3.41
C PRO A 29 -5.55 3.24 1.91
N ALA A 30 -6.77 3.60 1.48
CA ALA A 30 -7.11 3.95 0.11
C ALA A 30 -8.13 5.09 0.09
N SER A 31 -7.91 6.08 -0.75
CA SER A 31 -8.80 7.25 -0.87
C SER A 31 -9.52 7.26 -2.20
N ASP A 32 -10.75 7.77 -2.21
CA ASP A 32 -11.50 8.03 -3.42
C ASP A 32 -11.36 9.50 -3.89
N SER A 33 -11.93 9.81 -5.06
CA SER A 33 -11.90 11.16 -5.63
C SER A 33 -12.82 12.16 -4.90
N GLN A 34 -13.67 11.69 -3.99
CA GLN A 34 -14.62 12.49 -3.21
C GLN A 34 -14.08 12.85 -1.83
N GLY A 35 -12.87 12.42 -1.49
CA GLY A 35 -12.22 12.70 -0.21
C GLY A 35 -12.59 11.70 0.90
N ASN A 36 -13.21 10.57 0.58
CA ASN A 36 -13.39 9.50 1.54
C ASN A 36 -12.11 8.66 1.62
N LEU A 37 -11.85 8.11 2.81
CA LEU A 37 -10.75 7.19 3.07
C LEU A 37 -11.31 5.85 3.54
N TYR A 38 -10.75 4.77 3.01
CA TYR A 38 -11.00 3.41 3.48
C TYR A 38 -9.71 2.86 4.05
N PHE A 39 -9.78 2.11 5.15
CA PHE A 39 -8.61 1.46 5.74
C PHE A 39 -9.03 0.21 6.51
N THR A 40 -8.09 -0.67 6.77
CA THR A 40 -8.34 -1.95 7.43
C THR A 40 -7.91 -1.91 8.90
N ASP A 41 -8.64 -2.64 9.74
CA ASP A 41 -8.21 -3.10 11.06
C ASP A 41 -8.15 -4.62 10.99
N ILE A 42 -6.96 -5.16 10.71
CA ILE A 42 -6.79 -6.56 10.34
C ILE A 42 -7.26 -7.50 11.46
N PRO A 43 -6.81 -7.36 12.72
CA PRO A 43 -7.22 -8.29 13.78
C PRO A 43 -8.71 -8.22 14.09
N LYS A 44 -9.33 -7.04 13.92
CA LYS A 44 -10.78 -6.85 14.08
C LYS A 44 -11.59 -7.32 12.88
N ASN A 45 -10.92 -7.74 11.80
CA ASN A 45 -11.60 -8.25 10.61
C ASN A 45 -12.54 -7.24 9.96
N ARG A 46 -12.11 -5.95 9.88
CA ARG A 46 -12.93 -4.82 9.44
C ARG A 46 -12.24 -3.99 8.36
N ILE A 47 -13.08 -3.45 7.47
CA ILE A 47 -12.74 -2.28 6.65
C ILE A 47 -13.55 -1.11 7.17
N HIS A 48 -12.87 -0.04 7.53
CA HIS A 48 -13.48 1.22 7.95
C HIS A 48 -13.60 2.20 6.79
N LYS A 49 -14.57 3.10 6.88
CA LYS A 49 -14.70 4.28 6.03
C LYS A 49 -14.68 5.52 6.90
N LEU A 50 -13.78 6.44 6.57
CA LEU A 50 -13.78 7.82 7.05
C LEU A 50 -14.32 8.69 5.91
N ASP A 51 -15.48 9.29 6.07
CA ASP A 51 -16.04 10.13 5.01
C ASP A 51 -15.34 11.49 4.93
N SER A 52 -15.63 12.25 3.88
CA SER A 52 -15.02 13.57 3.65
C SER A 52 -15.39 14.61 4.72
N ALA A 53 -16.42 14.36 5.53
CA ALA A 53 -16.79 15.18 6.68
C ALA A 53 -16.12 14.74 7.99
N GLY A 54 -15.34 13.64 7.96
CA GLY A 54 -14.62 13.09 9.11
C GLY A 54 -15.41 12.09 9.95
N ALA A 55 -16.57 11.61 9.48
CA ALA A 55 -17.34 10.59 10.18
C ALA A 55 -16.80 9.20 9.87
N LEU A 56 -16.50 8.44 10.95
CA LEU A 56 -16.03 7.06 10.87
C LEU A 56 -17.19 6.08 10.91
N SER A 57 -17.15 5.09 10.04
CA SER A 57 -18.09 3.96 10.01
C SER A 57 -17.39 2.66 9.65
N VAL A 58 -18.05 1.52 9.92
CA VAL A 58 -17.62 0.22 9.42
C VAL A 58 -18.21 0.02 8.03
N PHE A 59 -17.36 -0.20 7.03
CA PHE A 59 -17.77 -0.45 5.65
C PHE A 59 -18.04 -1.94 5.40
N VAL A 60 -17.15 -2.82 5.87
CA VAL A 60 -17.28 -4.28 5.75
C VAL A 60 -16.84 -4.96 7.04
N GLU A 61 -17.66 -5.92 7.50
CA GLU A 61 -17.37 -6.85 8.59
C GLU A 61 -18.22 -8.12 8.45
N PRO A 62 -17.65 -9.33 8.40
CA PRO A 62 -16.22 -9.63 8.37
C PRO A 62 -15.59 -9.33 7.00
N SER A 63 -14.32 -8.95 6.98
CA SER A 63 -13.61 -8.62 5.73
C SER A 63 -12.80 -9.81 5.17
N GLY A 64 -12.60 -10.88 5.94
CA GLY A 64 -11.65 -11.95 5.62
C GLY A 64 -10.21 -11.55 5.94
N HIS A 65 -10.03 -10.70 6.95
CA HIS A 65 -8.75 -10.11 7.34
C HIS A 65 -8.08 -9.37 6.17
N CYS A 66 -8.86 -8.49 5.51
CA CYS A 66 -8.31 -7.63 4.46
C CYS A 66 -7.17 -6.77 5.01
N ASN A 67 -6.15 -6.57 4.19
CA ASN A 67 -4.98 -5.75 4.43
C ASN A 67 -4.93 -4.59 3.44
N GLY A 68 -4.12 -4.66 2.39
CA GLY A 68 -3.99 -3.63 1.36
C GLY A 68 -5.28 -3.41 0.59
N LEU A 69 -5.61 -2.13 0.37
CA LEU A 69 -6.77 -1.68 -0.37
C LEU A 69 -6.34 -0.75 -1.51
N MET A 70 -7.15 -0.72 -2.57
CA MET A 70 -7.01 0.26 -3.65
C MET A 70 -8.37 0.56 -4.27
N ILE A 71 -8.66 1.82 -4.56
CA ILE A 71 -9.91 2.24 -5.18
C ILE A 71 -9.72 2.41 -6.69
N VAL A 72 -10.63 1.84 -7.45
CA VAL A 72 -10.71 1.94 -8.92
C VAL A 72 -12.16 2.23 -9.30
N GLY A 73 -12.44 3.47 -9.67
CA GLY A 73 -13.81 3.89 -9.96
C GLY A 73 -14.73 3.71 -8.75
N ASP A 74 -15.75 2.87 -8.89
CA ASP A 74 -16.73 2.55 -7.85
C ASP A 74 -16.42 1.23 -7.10
N ARG A 75 -15.19 0.71 -7.23
CA ARG A 75 -14.75 -0.56 -6.65
C ARG A 75 -13.59 -0.37 -5.69
N LEU A 76 -13.63 -1.09 -4.57
CA LEU A 76 -12.56 -1.21 -3.61
C LEU A 76 -11.88 -2.57 -3.80
N LEU A 77 -10.69 -2.58 -4.39
CA LEU A 77 -9.85 -3.77 -4.49
C LEU A 77 -9.23 -4.07 -3.13
N ALA A 78 -9.12 -5.34 -2.77
CA ALA A 78 -8.62 -5.75 -1.47
C ALA A 78 -7.78 -7.02 -1.54
N CYS A 79 -6.64 -7.00 -0.85
CA CYS A 79 -5.89 -8.19 -0.48
C CYS A 79 -6.49 -8.79 0.78
N GLU A 80 -7.07 -9.98 0.69
CA GLU A 80 -7.62 -10.72 1.81
C GLU A 80 -6.57 -11.72 2.32
N MET A 81 -6.13 -11.54 3.56
CA MET A 81 -5.08 -12.40 4.14
C MET A 81 -5.57 -13.84 4.38
N ASP A 82 -6.87 -14.09 4.33
CA ASP A 82 -7.42 -15.46 4.35
C ASP A 82 -7.23 -16.19 3.01
N GLY A 83 -6.56 -15.57 2.02
CA GLY A 83 -6.01 -16.22 0.84
C GLY A 83 -6.63 -15.83 -0.48
N ARG A 84 -7.25 -14.65 -0.60
CA ARG A 84 -7.92 -14.21 -1.83
C ARG A 84 -7.55 -12.77 -2.22
N LEU A 85 -7.63 -12.50 -3.51
CA LEU A 85 -7.72 -11.15 -4.06
C LEU A 85 -9.18 -10.90 -4.41
N LYS A 86 -9.77 -9.81 -3.93
CA LYS A 86 -11.18 -9.51 -4.12
C LYS A 86 -11.48 -8.03 -4.31
N GLU A 87 -12.72 -7.72 -4.61
CA GLU A 87 -13.22 -6.37 -4.70
C GLU A 87 -14.57 -6.23 -4.01
N PHE A 88 -14.87 -5.01 -3.57
CA PHE A 88 -16.17 -4.62 -3.05
C PHE A 88 -16.73 -3.45 -3.86
N SER A 89 -18.01 -3.46 -4.12
CA SER A 89 -18.71 -2.30 -4.64
C SER A 89 -18.74 -1.20 -3.55
N LEU A 90 -18.34 0.02 -3.89
CA LEU A 90 -18.40 1.15 -2.96
C LEU A 90 -19.83 1.55 -2.62
N LYS A 91 -20.80 1.16 -3.47
CA LYS A 91 -22.22 1.50 -3.31
C LYS A 91 -22.92 0.67 -2.24
N ASP A 92 -22.68 -0.64 -2.22
CA ASP A 92 -23.43 -1.59 -1.41
C ASP A 92 -22.57 -2.65 -0.71
N ALA A 93 -21.24 -2.51 -0.77
CA ALA A 93 -20.27 -3.42 -0.21
C ALA A 93 -20.37 -4.87 -0.72
N LYS A 94 -21.00 -5.07 -1.90
CA LYS A 94 -21.08 -6.40 -2.50
C LYS A 94 -19.69 -6.91 -2.87
N GLU A 95 -19.36 -8.11 -2.37
CA GLU A 95 -18.07 -8.77 -2.58
C GLU A 95 -18.05 -9.55 -3.90
N THR A 96 -16.91 -9.49 -4.59
CA THR A 96 -16.57 -10.35 -5.74
C THR A 96 -15.16 -10.88 -5.56
N VAL A 97 -14.98 -12.19 -5.62
CA VAL A 97 -13.65 -12.81 -5.61
C VAL A 97 -13.03 -12.70 -6.99
N LEU A 98 -11.83 -12.11 -7.07
CA LEU A 98 -11.08 -11.94 -8.31
C LEU A 98 -10.15 -13.11 -8.57
N SER A 99 -9.46 -13.60 -7.54
CA SER A 99 -8.58 -14.77 -7.59
C SER A 99 -8.40 -15.35 -6.19
N ASP A 100 -8.34 -16.67 -6.07
CA ASP A 100 -8.19 -17.38 -4.80
C ASP A 100 -7.01 -18.36 -4.78
N LYS A 101 -6.32 -18.54 -5.91
CA LYS A 101 -5.23 -19.52 -6.03
C LYS A 101 -4.26 -19.20 -7.15
N HIS A 102 -3.08 -19.80 -7.05
CA HIS A 102 -2.13 -19.98 -8.14
C HIS A 102 -1.76 -21.46 -8.25
N GLY A 103 -1.89 -22.04 -9.44
CA GLY A 103 -1.89 -23.50 -9.60
C GLY A 103 -3.09 -24.11 -8.86
N ASP A 104 -2.85 -25.16 -8.09
CA ASP A 104 -3.88 -25.87 -7.33
C ASP A 104 -4.03 -25.43 -5.89
N LYS A 105 -3.22 -24.42 -5.44
CA LYS A 105 -3.14 -24.02 -4.05
C LYS A 105 -3.58 -22.58 -3.85
N ARG A 106 -4.26 -22.33 -2.72
CA ARG A 106 -4.61 -20.97 -2.31
C ARG A 106 -3.34 -20.12 -2.14
N PHE A 107 -3.50 -18.80 -2.23
CA PHE A 107 -2.43 -17.87 -1.83
C PHE A 107 -2.08 -18.02 -0.36
N ASN A 108 -0.86 -17.60 0.01
CA ASN A 108 -0.41 -17.59 1.41
C ASN A 108 -1.30 -16.67 2.25
N ALA A 109 -1.12 -15.38 2.05
CA ALA A 109 -1.89 -14.30 2.67
C ALA A 109 -1.65 -13.00 1.87
N PRO A 110 -2.41 -12.74 0.80
CA PRO A 110 -2.26 -11.53 0.00
C PRO A 110 -2.21 -10.28 0.87
N ASN A 111 -1.26 -9.38 0.57
CA ASN A 111 -0.89 -8.30 1.49
C ASN A 111 -1.16 -6.91 0.91
N ASP A 112 -0.50 -6.53 -0.18
CA ASP A 112 -0.64 -5.22 -0.79
C ASP A 112 -0.76 -5.33 -2.31
N LEU A 113 -1.23 -4.26 -2.99
CA LEU A 113 -1.55 -4.33 -4.41
C LEU A 113 -1.44 -2.97 -5.10
N VAL A 114 -1.26 -3.03 -6.42
CA VAL A 114 -1.38 -1.88 -7.33
C VAL A 114 -1.97 -2.32 -8.65
N ILE A 115 -2.87 -1.51 -9.21
CA ILE A 115 -3.49 -1.74 -10.51
C ILE A 115 -2.77 -0.93 -11.60
N ASP A 116 -2.64 -1.50 -12.79
CA ASP A 116 -2.16 -0.81 -13.98
C ASP A 116 -3.31 -0.32 -14.89
N GLN A 117 -2.96 0.42 -15.94
CA GLN A 117 -3.95 0.97 -16.88
C GLN A 117 -4.68 -0.08 -17.71
N THR A 118 -4.18 -1.30 -17.80
CA THR A 118 -4.83 -2.41 -18.48
C THR A 118 -5.86 -3.12 -17.59
N GLY A 119 -5.95 -2.74 -16.31
CA GLY A 119 -6.78 -3.42 -15.32
C GLY A 119 -6.11 -4.63 -14.68
N GLY A 120 -4.83 -4.86 -14.97
CA GLY A 120 -4.02 -5.88 -14.31
C GLY A 120 -3.59 -5.43 -12.92
N ILE A 121 -3.42 -6.39 -12.02
CA ILE A 121 -3.13 -6.14 -10.60
C ILE A 121 -1.85 -6.85 -10.21
N TYR A 122 -0.84 -6.08 -9.76
CA TYR A 122 0.32 -6.62 -9.05
C TYR A 122 -0.02 -6.72 -7.58
N PHE A 123 0.26 -7.85 -6.96
CA PHE A 123 0.02 -8.03 -5.52
C PHE A 123 1.07 -8.90 -4.87
N THR A 124 1.33 -8.67 -3.60
CA THR A 124 2.28 -9.40 -2.79
C THR A 124 1.59 -10.47 -1.97
N ASP A 125 2.27 -11.60 -1.78
CA ASP A 125 1.76 -12.76 -1.05
C ASP A 125 2.82 -13.33 -0.09
N PRO A 126 3.15 -12.57 0.98
CA PRO A 126 4.15 -12.96 1.95
C PRO A 126 3.62 -13.96 2.98
N ARG A 127 4.45 -14.21 4.01
CA ARG A 127 4.19 -15.14 5.11
C ARG A 127 3.22 -14.66 6.17
N PHE A 128 2.99 -13.35 6.29
CA PHE A 128 2.22 -12.79 7.40
C PHE A 128 0.79 -13.32 7.40
N ARG A 129 0.34 -13.93 8.50
CA ARG A 129 -0.93 -14.66 8.66
C ARG A 129 -1.10 -15.86 7.72
N ALA A 130 -0.09 -16.28 7.00
CA ALA A 130 -0.16 -17.49 6.18
C ALA A 130 -0.30 -18.74 7.07
N PRO A 131 -1.06 -19.77 6.65
CA PRO A 131 -1.05 -21.06 7.31
C PRO A 131 0.36 -21.69 7.29
N ASP A 132 0.65 -22.53 8.27
CA ASP A 132 1.88 -23.31 8.31
C ASP A 132 1.55 -24.79 7.98
N PRO A 133 2.19 -25.39 6.96
CA PRO A 133 3.14 -24.80 6.00
C PRO A 133 2.46 -23.81 5.05
N TRP A 134 3.24 -22.87 4.50
CA TRP A 134 2.73 -21.90 3.52
C TRP A 134 2.10 -22.60 2.32
N PRO A 135 0.85 -22.28 1.95
CA PRO A 135 0.16 -22.97 0.87
C PRO A 135 0.92 -22.98 -0.46
N GLN A 136 1.57 -21.87 -0.80
CA GLN A 136 2.36 -21.75 -2.02
C GLN A 136 3.81 -22.26 -1.89
N GLY A 137 4.26 -22.61 -0.67
CA GLY A 137 5.62 -23.06 -0.38
C GLY A 137 6.71 -22.00 -0.52
N LYS A 138 6.38 -20.80 -0.98
CA LYS A 138 7.26 -19.64 -1.12
C LYS A 138 6.46 -18.34 -1.04
N GLU A 139 7.15 -17.26 -0.68
CA GLU A 139 6.61 -15.92 -0.76
C GLU A 139 6.81 -15.39 -2.19
N ALA A 140 5.88 -14.57 -2.68
CA ALA A 140 5.96 -14.11 -4.06
C ALA A 140 5.25 -12.77 -4.30
N VAL A 141 5.55 -12.19 -5.46
CA VAL A 141 4.76 -11.14 -6.09
C VAL A 141 4.12 -11.73 -7.34
N TYR A 142 2.83 -11.51 -7.49
CA TYR A 142 2.02 -12.00 -8.61
C TYR A 142 1.50 -10.86 -9.46
N TYR A 143 1.15 -11.18 -10.69
CA TYR A 143 0.33 -10.34 -11.57
C TYR A 143 -0.93 -11.08 -11.97
N ARG A 144 -2.08 -10.46 -11.72
CA ARG A 144 -3.37 -10.91 -12.25
C ARG A 144 -3.76 -10.02 -13.41
N ALA A 145 -3.72 -10.54 -14.61
CA ALA A 145 -4.18 -9.84 -15.81
C ALA A 145 -5.69 -9.58 -15.75
N ALA A 146 -6.19 -8.63 -16.55
CA ALA A 146 -7.59 -8.27 -16.59
C ALA A 146 -8.51 -9.45 -16.96
N ASP A 147 -8.01 -10.43 -17.72
CA ASP A 147 -8.72 -11.66 -18.08
C ASP A 147 -8.74 -12.72 -16.96
N GLY A 148 -8.10 -12.43 -15.83
CA GLY A 148 -8.04 -13.30 -14.65
C GLY A 148 -6.84 -14.23 -14.58
N LYS A 149 -5.98 -14.27 -15.60
CA LYS A 149 -4.76 -15.09 -15.56
C LYS A 149 -3.81 -14.57 -14.50
N VAL A 150 -3.34 -15.45 -13.62
CA VAL A 150 -2.36 -15.14 -12.57
C VAL A 150 -0.99 -15.70 -12.93
N THR A 151 0.03 -14.84 -12.88
CA THR A 151 1.42 -15.19 -13.14
C THR A 151 2.27 -14.84 -11.92
N ARG A 152 3.14 -15.76 -11.47
CA ARG A 152 4.13 -15.50 -10.43
C ARG A 152 5.33 -14.81 -11.06
N LEU A 153 5.70 -13.62 -10.56
CA LEU A 153 6.74 -12.78 -11.16
C LEU A 153 8.03 -12.77 -10.36
N ILE A 154 7.95 -12.69 -9.02
CA ILE A 154 9.08 -12.54 -8.12
C ILE A 154 8.91 -13.55 -7.00
N GLU A 155 9.96 -14.33 -6.70
CA GLU A 155 9.91 -15.37 -5.67
C GLU A 155 11.19 -15.44 -4.81
N ASP A 156 12.04 -14.42 -4.93
CA ASP A 156 13.35 -14.34 -4.29
C ASP A 156 13.51 -13.16 -3.31
N ARG A 157 12.39 -12.48 -2.97
CA ARG A 157 12.36 -11.42 -1.94
C ARG A 157 11.83 -11.97 -0.61
N LYS A 158 12.43 -11.51 0.50
CA LYS A 158 12.01 -11.92 1.84
C LYS A 158 10.87 -11.04 2.35
N ALA A 159 9.72 -11.65 2.56
CA ALA A 159 8.49 -11.00 2.98
C ALA A 159 8.14 -9.78 2.10
N PRO A 160 7.90 -9.97 0.77
CA PRO A 160 7.47 -8.89 -0.11
C PRO A 160 6.15 -8.33 0.44
N ASN A 161 6.11 -6.99 0.60
CA ASN A 161 5.02 -6.29 1.27
C ASN A 161 4.47 -5.19 0.36
N GLY A 162 4.88 -3.95 0.57
CA GLY A 162 4.47 -2.86 -0.29
C GLY A 162 4.85 -3.06 -1.76
N VAL A 163 3.95 -2.71 -2.66
CA VAL A 163 4.15 -2.79 -4.11
C VAL A 163 3.46 -1.59 -4.77
N ILE A 164 4.16 -0.91 -5.68
CA ILE A 164 3.60 0.23 -6.39
C ILE A 164 4.26 0.40 -7.76
N LEU A 165 3.53 0.98 -8.72
CA LEU A 165 4.05 1.36 -10.02
C LEU A 165 4.56 2.81 -10.02
N SER A 166 5.59 3.08 -10.83
CA SER A 166 5.96 4.45 -11.19
C SER A 166 4.80 5.15 -11.91
N THR A 167 4.85 6.48 -11.97
CA THR A 167 3.79 7.30 -12.56
C THR A 167 3.56 7.01 -14.05
N ASP A 168 4.59 6.53 -14.75
CA ASP A 168 4.54 6.11 -16.16
C ASP A 168 4.32 4.59 -16.33
N GLU A 169 4.16 3.85 -15.22
CA GLU A 169 3.98 2.39 -15.17
C GLU A 169 5.12 1.58 -15.80
N LYS A 170 6.31 2.17 -15.95
CA LYS A 170 7.49 1.49 -16.51
C LYS A 170 8.39 0.86 -15.46
N THR A 171 8.09 1.07 -14.18
CA THR A 171 8.84 0.50 -13.05
C THR A 171 7.88 0.00 -12.00
N LEU A 172 8.11 -1.22 -11.53
CA LEU A 172 7.47 -1.77 -10.35
C LEU A 172 8.43 -1.69 -9.17
N TYR A 173 8.01 -1.03 -8.09
CA TYR A 173 8.76 -0.98 -6.84
C TYR A 173 8.20 -1.99 -5.86
N VAL A 174 9.10 -2.72 -5.19
CA VAL A 174 8.75 -3.73 -4.18
C VAL A 174 9.50 -3.46 -2.90
N VAL A 175 8.78 -3.49 -1.79
CA VAL A 175 9.30 -3.34 -0.42
C VAL A 175 9.37 -4.71 0.23
N PRO A 176 10.54 -5.34 0.37
CA PRO A 176 10.66 -6.53 1.21
C PRO A 176 10.79 -6.12 2.68
N SER A 177 9.90 -6.62 3.56
CA SER A 177 9.90 -6.19 4.97
C SER A 177 11.08 -6.74 5.78
N MET A 178 11.73 -7.77 5.31
CA MET A 178 12.86 -8.42 6.00
C MET A 178 14.21 -8.19 5.31
N GLU A 179 14.28 -7.19 4.45
CA GLU A 179 15.49 -6.73 3.78
C GLU A 179 15.47 -5.19 3.77
N LYS A 180 16.64 -4.55 3.97
CA LYS A 180 16.74 -3.07 3.92
C LYS A 180 16.71 -2.52 2.51
N GLU A 181 16.97 -3.37 1.52
CA GLU A 181 17.06 -3.01 0.11
C GLU A 181 15.67 -2.82 -0.50
N MET A 182 15.49 -1.66 -1.17
CA MET A 182 14.36 -1.39 -2.03
C MET A 182 14.70 -1.77 -3.46
N TRP A 183 13.81 -2.51 -4.12
CA TRP A 183 14.03 -3.03 -5.47
C TRP A 183 13.11 -2.39 -6.49
N ALA A 184 13.67 -2.03 -7.66
CA ALA A 184 12.99 -1.50 -8.82
C ALA A 184 13.09 -2.50 -9.98
N TYR A 185 11.94 -2.92 -10.50
CA TYR A 185 11.85 -3.86 -11.61
C TYR A 185 11.36 -3.12 -12.85
N PRO A 186 12.12 -3.11 -13.97
CA PRO A 186 11.60 -2.61 -15.24
C PRO A 186 10.35 -3.41 -15.65
N VAL A 187 9.30 -2.70 -16.05
CA VAL A 187 8.09 -3.30 -16.62
C VAL A 187 8.25 -3.28 -18.14
N GLU A 188 8.59 -4.42 -18.72
CA GLU A 188 8.77 -4.60 -20.18
C GLU A 188 7.42 -4.61 -20.90
N ALA A 189 6.41 -5.18 -20.23
CA ALA A 189 5.01 -5.18 -20.62
C ALA A 189 4.17 -5.48 -19.35
N PRO A 190 2.86 -5.20 -19.34
CA PRO A 190 2.00 -5.55 -18.21
C PRO A 190 2.18 -7.02 -17.79
N GLY A 191 2.58 -7.23 -16.53
CA GLY A 191 2.86 -8.58 -16.00
C GLY A 191 4.16 -9.22 -16.48
N LYS A 192 5.04 -8.47 -17.15
CA LYS A 192 6.37 -8.94 -17.57
C LYS A 192 7.45 -7.99 -17.06
N LEU A 193 8.32 -8.49 -16.19
CA LEU A 193 9.37 -7.71 -15.55
C LEU A 193 10.75 -8.02 -16.13
N GLY A 194 11.59 -6.99 -16.22
CA GLY A 194 13.00 -7.13 -16.48
C GLY A 194 13.81 -7.40 -15.21
N ALA A 195 15.15 -7.45 -15.35
CA ALA A 195 16.04 -7.67 -14.23
C ALA A 195 15.94 -6.55 -13.18
N PRO A 196 15.87 -6.89 -11.88
CA PRO A 196 15.75 -5.89 -10.82
C PRO A 196 17.00 -5.04 -10.69
N LYS A 197 16.79 -3.81 -10.23
CA LYS A 197 17.86 -2.88 -9.85
C LYS A 197 17.66 -2.48 -8.39
N LEU A 198 18.77 -2.39 -7.65
CA LEU A 198 18.75 -1.79 -6.33
C LEU A 198 18.39 -0.29 -6.47
N LEU A 199 17.30 0.13 -5.84
CA LEU A 199 16.93 1.55 -5.80
C LEU A 199 17.69 2.27 -4.70
N CYS A 200 17.59 1.78 -3.47
CA CYS A 200 18.28 2.31 -2.29
C CYS A 200 18.28 1.29 -1.16
N GLU A 201 19.06 1.58 -0.11
CA GLU A 201 18.94 0.93 1.19
C GLU A 201 18.20 1.88 2.14
N LEU A 202 17.17 1.38 2.82
CA LEU A 202 16.44 2.16 3.82
C LEU A 202 17.32 2.45 5.02
N LYS A 203 17.19 3.66 5.58
CA LYS A 203 17.81 4.01 6.86
C LYS A 203 17.27 3.11 7.95
N GLN A 204 18.18 2.71 8.86
CA GLN A 204 17.87 1.80 9.95
C GLN A 204 17.62 2.57 11.25
N ALA A 205 16.71 2.05 12.08
CA ALA A 205 16.56 2.50 13.45
C ALA A 205 17.81 2.14 14.28
N PRO A 206 18.08 2.84 15.39
CA PRO A 206 19.19 2.49 16.28
C PRO A 206 19.16 1.00 16.66
N GLY A 207 20.28 0.30 16.43
CA GLY A 207 20.40 -1.14 16.67
C GLY A 207 19.83 -2.04 15.57
N GLY A 208 19.14 -1.48 14.60
CA GLY A 208 18.65 -2.23 13.40
C GLY A 208 19.76 -2.41 12.37
N THR A 209 19.78 -3.54 11.69
CA THR A 209 20.79 -3.87 10.68
C THR A 209 20.22 -4.23 9.32
N ASN A 210 19.01 -4.73 9.28
CA ASN A 210 18.38 -5.23 8.04
C ASN A 210 16.87 -5.11 8.03
N GLY A 211 16.32 -4.11 8.74
CA GLY A 211 14.89 -3.85 8.75
C GLY A 211 14.43 -3.24 7.42
N GLY A 212 13.42 -3.84 6.81
CA GLY A 212 12.76 -3.32 5.63
C GLY A 212 11.63 -2.35 5.95
N GLY A 213 10.89 -1.99 4.92
CA GLY A 213 9.66 -1.19 5.02
C GLY A 213 8.41 -2.06 5.07
N ASP A 214 7.26 -1.39 5.00
CA ASP A 214 5.94 -2.01 4.93
C ASP A 214 5.20 -1.47 3.68
N GLY A 215 4.13 -0.72 3.81
CA GLY A 215 3.45 -0.11 2.69
C GLY A 215 4.11 1.16 2.15
N LEU A 216 3.67 1.61 0.98
CA LEU A 216 4.19 2.83 0.34
C LEU A 216 3.16 3.49 -0.57
N THR A 217 3.43 4.75 -0.88
CA THR A 217 2.71 5.49 -1.93
C THR A 217 3.69 6.33 -2.76
N ILE A 218 3.21 7.01 -3.79
CA ILE A 218 4.02 7.79 -4.74
C ILE A 218 3.35 9.13 -5.04
N ASP A 219 4.14 10.18 -5.21
CA ASP A 219 3.66 11.48 -5.65
C ASP A 219 3.80 11.69 -7.17
N THR A 220 3.29 12.80 -7.67
CA THR A 220 3.33 13.13 -9.09
C THR A 220 4.73 13.40 -9.62
N ALA A 221 5.70 13.70 -8.76
CA ALA A 221 7.11 13.87 -9.11
C ALA A 221 7.87 12.53 -9.13
N GLY A 222 7.22 11.42 -8.73
CA GLY A 222 7.81 10.10 -8.68
C GLY A 222 8.55 9.78 -7.38
N ASN A 223 8.41 10.62 -6.35
CA ASN A 223 8.98 10.32 -5.04
C ASN A 223 8.16 9.24 -4.33
N LEU A 224 8.84 8.27 -3.75
CA LEU A 224 8.26 7.19 -2.97
C LEU A 224 8.19 7.57 -1.49
N TYR A 225 7.10 7.22 -0.84
CA TYR A 225 6.84 7.41 0.58
C TYR A 225 6.74 6.03 1.22
N ILE A 226 7.83 5.58 1.85
CA ILE A 226 7.98 4.19 2.32
C ILE A 226 7.90 4.16 3.83
N THR A 227 6.92 3.44 4.37
CA THR A 227 6.79 3.27 5.82
C THR A 227 7.89 2.37 6.36
N SER A 228 8.44 2.73 7.52
CA SER A 228 9.55 2.04 8.16
C SER A 228 9.54 2.23 9.67
N ALA A 229 10.47 1.58 10.37
CA ALA A 229 10.64 1.74 11.82
C ALA A 229 10.99 3.20 12.25
N LEU A 230 11.53 4.01 11.33
CA LEU A 230 11.85 5.42 11.60
C LEU A 230 10.68 6.39 11.33
N GLY A 231 9.65 5.94 10.65
CA GLY A 231 8.60 6.75 10.09
C GLY A 231 8.47 6.53 8.59
N ILE A 232 8.08 7.56 7.84
CA ILE A 232 8.03 7.49 6.38
C ILE A 232 9.34 8.02 5.80
N GLN A 233 10.07 7.18 5.09
CA GLN A 233 11.26 7.57 4.32
C GLN A 233 10.82 8.01 2.93
N VAL A 234 11.12 9.25 2.57
CA VAL A 234 10.82 9.79 1.24
C VAL A 234 12.03 9.60 0.36
N VAL A 235 11.84 8.88 -0.75
CA VAL A 235 12.91 8.47 -1.67
C VAL A 235 12.57 8.96 -3.07
N SER A 236 13.51 9.66 -3.71
CA SER A 236 13.33 10.11 -5.10
C SER A 236 13.39 8.94 -6.09
N ALA A 237 12.91 9.16 -7.31
CA ALA A 237 12.88 8.12 -8.35
C ALA A 237 14.26 7.56 -8.70
N ASP A 238 15.34 8.31 -8.43
CA ASP A 238 16.72 7.87 -8.61
C ASP A 238 17.36 7.25 -7.36
N GLY A 239 16.56 7.03 -6.31
CA GLY A 239 16.98 6.31 -5.10
C GLY A 239 17.62 7.15 -4.01
N LYS A 240 17.58 8.48 -4.12
CA LYS A 240 18.08 9.36 -3.07
C LYS A 240 17.05 9.48 -1.94
N ILE A 241 17.46 9.22 -0.69
CA ILE A 241 16.62 9.47 0.49
C ILE A 241 16.59 10.98 0.74
N LEU A 242 15.42 11.59 0.56
CA LEU A 242 15.21 13.05 0.71
C LEU A 242 15.02 13.45 2.15
N GLY A 243 14.45 12.57 2.97
CA GLY A 243 14.22 12.79 4.40
C GLY A 243 13.31 11.73 5.02
N VAL A 244 13.02 11.91 6.30
CA VAL A 244 12.18 11.03 7.09
C VAL A 244 11.11 11.87 7.80
N ILE A 245 9.85 11.44 7.68
CA ILE A 245 8.73 12.03 8.42
C ILE A 245 8.40 11.09 9.57
N ALA A 246 8.72 11.49 10.80
CA ALA A 246 8.44 10.68 11.98
C ALA A 246 6.99 10.80 12.42
N PHE A 247 6.42 9.71 12.94
CA PHE A 247 5.06 9.65 13.48
C PHE A 247 5.07 9.17 14.93
N PRO A 248 4.04 9.48 15.73
CA PRO A 248 3.96 9.04 17.13
C PRO A 248 3.94 7.51 17.30
N GLU A 249 3.41 6.79 16.32
CA GLU A 249 3.40 5.33 16.25
C GLU A 249 4.08 4.89 14.96
N GLN A 250 4.66 3.71 14.94
CA GLN A 250 5.32 3.20 13.73
C GLN A 250 4.30 3.01 12.60
N PRO A 251 4.45 3.69 11.46
CA PRO A 251 3.55 3.54 10.33
C PRO A 251 3.68 2.16 9.69
N ALA A 252 2.55 1.62 9.25
CA ALA A 252 2.46 0.38 8.49
C ALA A 252 2.16 0.66 7.01
N ASN A 253 1.31 1.64 6.72
CA ASN A 253 0.97 1.97 5.33
C ASN A 253 0.60 3.45 5.18
N VAL A 254 0.51 3.92 3.95
CA VAL A 254 0.33 5.33 3.63
C VAL A 254 -0.36 5.51 2.28
N THR A 255 -1.22 6.52 2.18
CA THR A 255 -1.82 6.95 0.90
C THR A 255 -1.98 8.46 0.87
N PHE A 256 -1.95 9.04 -0.32
CA PHE A 256 -2.43 10.40 -0.55
C PHE A 256 -3.94 10.42 -0.68
N GLY A 257 -4.59 11.38 -0.04
CA GLY A 257 -6.02 11.58 -0.10
C GLY A 257 -6.40 13.05 -0.02
N GLY A 258 -7.69 13.31 0.26
CA GLY A 258 -8.29 14.61 0.09
C GLY A 258 -8.62 14.89 -1.38
N ALA A 259 -9.50 15.86 -1.62
CA ALA A 259 -9.93 16.21 -2.98
C ALA A 259 -8.77 16.67 -3.87
N ASP A 260 -7.77 17.34 -3.29
CA ASP A 260 -6.56 17.83 -3.96
C ASP A 260 -5.39 16.83 -3.94
N ARG A 261 -5.55 15.67 -3.27
CA ARG A 261 -4.50 14.66 -3.05
C ARG A 261 -3.21 15.22 -2.43
N LYS A 262 -3.36 16.17 -1.52
CA LYS A 262 -2.25 16.78 -0.77
C LYS A 262 -2.26 16.45 0.72
N THR A 263 -3.06 15.49 1.12
CA THR A 263 -3.07 14.97 2.48
C THR A 263 -2.51 13.56 2.50
N LEU A 264 -1.45 13.31 3.28
CA LEU A 264 -1.05 11.95 3.61
C LEU A 264 -1.93 11.41 4.72
N TYR A 265 -2.53 10.26 4.49
CA TYR A 265 -3.15 9.44 5.52
C TYR A 265 -2.25 8.26 5.81
N VAL A 266 -1.97 8.05 7.09
CA VAL A 266 -0.99 7.08 7.58
C VAL A 266 -1.63 6.18 8.60
N THR A 267 -1.69 4.89 8.30
CA THR A 267 -2.08 3.87 9.25
C THR A 267 -0.87 3.44 10.06
N ALA A 268 -0.98 3.54 11.38
CA ALA A 268 0.14 3.30 12.29
C ALA A 268 -0.37 2.64 13.57
N ARG A 269 -0.14 1.35 13.70
CA ARG A 269 -0.53 0.53 14.85
C ARG A 269 -2.01 0.69 15.20
N LYS A 270 -2.31 1.45 16.26
CA LYS A 270 -3.67 1.63 16.80
C LYS A 270 -4.38 2.86 16.30
N SER A 271 -3.76 3.61 15.39
CA SER A 271 -4.23 4.95 15.01
C SER A 271 -4.16 5.21 13.52
N LEU A 272 -4.97 6.16 13.11
CA LEU A 272 -4.92 6.81 11.80
C LEU A 272 -4.43 8.25 11.98
N TYR A 273 -3.38 8.61 11.25
CA TYR A 273 -2.83 9.96 11.21
C TYR A 273 -3.07 10.62 9.86
N SER A 274 -3.07 11.95 9.86
CA SER A 274 -3.04 12.75 8.64
C SER A 274 -2.05 13.89 8.76
N VAL A 275 -1.50 14.31 7.62
CA VAL A 275 -0.62 15.46 7.53
C VAL A 275 -0.72 16.10 6.16
N SER A 276 -0.79 17.45 6.13
CA SER A 276 -0.81 18.20 4.86
C SER A 276 0.57 18.23 4.22
N MET A 277 0.61 18.07 2.90
CA MET A 277 1.84 18.02 2.11
C MET A 277 1.88 19.12 1.05
N GLU A 278 3.09 19.52 0.65
CA GLU A 278 3.30 20.34 -0.54
C GLU A 278 3.12 19.49 -1.81
N ALA A 279 3.65 18.27 -1.79
CA ALA A 279 3.54 17.31 -2.88
C ALA A 279 2.09 16.86 -3.12
N THR A 280 1.81 16.53 -4.37
CA THR A 280 0.50 15.97 -4.79
C THR A 280 0.65 14.48 -5.07
N GLY A 281 -0.24 13.66 -4.52
CA GLY A 281 -0.27 12.22 -4.77
C GLY A 281 -0.58 11.89 -6.22
N HIS A 282 0.06 10.85 -6.75
CA HIS A 282 -0.24 10.31 -8.07
C HIS A 282 -1.65 9.71 -8.10
N ALA A 283 -2.41 10.01 -9.17
CA ALA A 283 -3.72 9.38 -9.41
C ALA A 283 -3.55 8.08 -10.18
N PHE A 284 -3.88 6.96 -9.55
CA PHE A 284 -3.95 5.68 -10.24
C PHE A 284 -5.19 5.59 -11.12
N PRO A 285 -5.24 4.60 -12.07
CA PRO A 285 -6.39 4.41 -12.93
C PRO A 285 -7.72 4.37 -12.16
N GLY A 286 -8.68 5.18 -12.56
CA GLY A 286 -9.99 5.31 -11.90
C GLY A 286 -10.08 6.37 -10.81
N LEU A 287 -8.98 6.97 -10.39
CA LEU A 287 -8.94 8.11 -9.47
C LEU A 287 -8.82 9.46 -10.22
N LYS A 288 -9.23 9.55 -11.46
CA LYS A 288 -9.24 10.84 -12.17
C LYS A 288 -10.11 11.81 -11.40
N ALA A 289 -9.59 13.02 -11.17
CA ALA A 289 -10.38 14.10 -10.60
C ALA A 289 -11.68 14.25 -11.41
N ALA A 290 -12.79 14.49 -10.71
CA ALA A 290 -14.01 14.95 -11.39
C ALA A 290 -13.65 16.22 -12.16
N GLU A 291 -13.86 16.20 -13.48
CA GLU A 291 -13.76 17.38 -14.33
C GLU A 291 -14.78 18.43 -13.90
#